data_f8c9de4c3f0d4d925cc299ea38b9df86
#
_entry.id   f8c9de4c3f0d4d925cc299ea38b9df86
#
_cell.length_a   1.000
_cell.length_b   1.000
_cell.length_c   1.000
_cell.angle_alpha   90.00
_cell.angle_beta   90.00
_cell.angle_gamma   90.00
#
_symmetry.space_group_name_H-M   'P 1'
#
loop_
_entity.id
_entity.type
_entity.pdbx_description
1 polymer ?
#
loop_
_entity_poly.entity_id
_entity_poly.type
_entity_poly.pdbx_seq_one_letter_code
_entity_poly.pdbx_strand_id
1 'polypeptide(L)'
;MNNKNKKLIIVGAGVTGLSAGIHALKKGYDVEIYEKNDFPGGCCTGWVRKGYYIDNCMHWLTGTNQHTKSFKLWKRLGAIDETSNLYQGKYFYKSTYNGDEISLLTDTKKLHEDMIKLSPSDFEEIDKFIKAVDMLIKANKKEGILKSSFNTISGYLNGYLYYHKLSLNELAKKFHHPLLQKLFTDYLPGDYSAFTLLCAYAVFASGNGKVYEKGSKQFALNIANEF
;
A
#
# COMPACT_ATOMS: atom_id res chain seq x y z
N MET A 1 7.55 35.10 -4.81
CA MET A 1 6.75 35.71 -5.88
C MET A 1 5.33 35.84 -5.39
N ASN A 2 4.72 37.01 -5.55
CA ASN A 2 3.32 37.21 -5.16
C ASN A 2 2.41 36.63 -6.25
N ASN A 3 1.64 35.60 -5.95
CA ASN A 3 0.72 34.94 -6.89
C ASN A 3 -0.72 35.50 -6.78
N LYS A 4 -0.94 36.53 -5.95
CA LYS A 4 -2.22 37.22 -5.88
C LYS A 4 -2.60 37.71 -7.28
N ASN A 5 -3.80 37.38 -7.73
CA ASN A 5 -4.37 37.68 -9.05
C ASN A 5 -3.94 36.74 -10.21
N LYS A 6 -3.21 35.62 -9.94
CA LYS A 6 -3.01 34.61 -10.98
C LYS A 6 -4.09 33.55 -10.87
N LYS A 7 -4.87 33.40 -11.93
CA LYS A 7 -5.91 32.39 -12.04
C LYS A 7 -5.32 31.06 -12.51
N LEU A 8 -5.70 29.97 -11.86
CA LEU A 8 -5.38 28.60 -12.24
C LEU A 8 -6.66 27.83 -12.53
N ILE A 9 -6.78 27.28 -13.71
CA ILE A 9 -7.89 26.43 -14.11
C ILE A 9 -7.40 24.99 -14.11
N ILE A 10 -8.13 24.11 -13.40
CA ILE A 10 -7.85 22.67 -13.32
C ILE A 10 -9.02 21.93 -13.96
N VAL A 11 -8.74 21.01 -14.86
CA VAL A 11 -9.73 20.15 -15.49
C VAL A 11 -9.69 18.78 -14.85
N GLY A 12 -10.77 18.41 -14.19
CA GLY A 12 -10.97 17.16 -13.46
C GLY A 12 -10.76 17.29 -11.95
N ALA A 13 -11.84 16.98 -11.17
CA ALA A 13 -11.84 16.95 -9.71
C ALA A 13 -11.52 15.57 -9.14
N GLY A 14 -10.62 14.79 -9.78
CA GLY A 14 -10.02 13.61 -9.16
C GLY A 14 -9.06 13.99 -8.03
N VAL A 15 -8.58 13.01 -7.28
CA VAL A 15 -7.65 13.24 -6.14
C VAL A 15 -6.45 14.11 -6.52
N THR A 16 -5.92 13.96 -7.73
CA THR A 16 -4.79 14.75 -8.23
C THR A 16 -5.17 16.21 -8.46
N GLY A 17 -6.30 16.45 -9.15
CA GLY A 17 -6.79 17.81 -9.42
C GLY A 17 -7.16 18.54 -8.15
N LEU A 18 -7.86 17.89 -7.23
CA LEU A 18 -8.20 18.45 -5.91
C LEU A 18 -6.94 18.78 -5.10
N SER A 19 -5.96 17.86 -5.06
CA SER A 19 -4.69 18.10 -4.37
C SER A 19 -3.91 19.27 -4.96
N ALA A 20 -3.86 19.39 -6.29
CA ALA A 20 -3.22 20.52 -6.97
C ALA A 20 -3.92 21.84 -6.64
N GLY A 21 -5.26 21.85 -6.65
CA GLY A 21 -6.07 23.00 -6.30
C GLY A 21 -5.83 23.50 -4.88
N ILE A 22 -5.90 22.61 -3.88
CA ILE A 22 -5.64 22.92 -2.47
C ILE A 22 -4.23 23.53 -2.30
N HIS A 23 -3.22 22.94 -2.95
CA HIS A 23 -1.85 23.45 -2.87
C HIS A 23 -1.69 24.82 -3.55
N ALA A 24 -2.40 25.05 -4.66
CA ALA A 24 -2.38 26.32 -5.37
C ALA A 24 -3.08 27.44 -4.56
N LEU A 25 -4.25 27.14 -3.97
CA LEU A 25 -4.95 28.06 -3.04
C LEU A 25 -4.03 28.47 -1.87
N LYS A 26 -3.35 27.48 -1.24
CA LYS A 26 -2.39 27.76 -0.15
C LYS A 26 -1.18 28.60 -0.60
N LYS A 27 -0.91 28.69 -1.89
CA LYS A 27 0.12 29.57 -2.50
C LYS A 27 -0.43 30.89 -3.02
N GLY A 28 -1.70 31.18 -2.80
CA GLY A 28 -2.35 32.45 -3.13
C GLY A 28 -2.79 32.57 -4.59
N TYR A 29 -2.98 31.47 -5.30
CA TYR A 29 -3.65 31.47 -6.60
C TYR A 29 -5.17 31.58 -6.42
N ASP A 30 -5.85 32.18 -7.40
CA ASP A 30 -7.27 32.01 -7.62
C ASP A 30 -7.49 30.73 -8.41
N VAL A 31 -8.26 29.75 -7.87
CA VAL A 31 -8.34 28.40 -8.44
C VAL A 31 -9.77 28.01 -8.77
N GLU A 32 -9.97 27.56 -9.99
CA GLU A 32 -11.23 26.94 -10.42
C GLU A 32 -10.98 25.50 -10.88
N ILE A 33 -11.81 24.55 -10.41
CA ILE A 33 -11.79 23.15 -10.86
C ILE A 33 -13.09 22.84 -11.62
N TYR A 34 -12.95 22.33 -12.83
CA TYR A 34 -14.06 21.89 -13.67
C TYR A 34 -14.11 20.36 -13.70
N GLU A 35 -15.22 19.79 -13.27
CA GLU A 35 -15.48 18.33 -13.27
C GLU A 35 -16.66 18.04 -14.20
N LYS A 36 -16.53 16.98 -15.02
CA LYS A 36 -17.58 16.57 -15.96
C LYS A 36 -18.74 15.80 -15.32
N ASN A 37 -18.47 15.18 -14.17
CA ASN A 37 -19.45 14.38 -13.43
C ASN A 37 -20.13 15.23 -12.35
N ASP A 38 -21.26 14.77 -11.84
CA ASP A 38 -22.03 15.45 -10.81
C ASP A 38 -21.36 15.44 -9.42
N PHE A 39 -20.26 14.69 -9.26
CA PHE A 39 -19.51 14.60 -8.02
C PHE A 39 -18.00 14.48 -8.27
N PRO A 40 -17.16 14.99 -7.38
CA PRO A 40 -15.72 14.87 -7.47
C PRO A 40 -15.23 13.49 -7.05
N GLY A 41 -13.96 13.19 -7.34
CA GLY A 41 -13.27 11.98 -6.89
C GLY A 41 -12.66 11.15 -8.02
N GLY A 42 -13.10 11.34 -9.25
CA GLY A 42 -12.58 10.58 -10.39
C GLY A 42 -12.79 9.07 -10.20
N CYS A 43 -11.70 8.30 -10.21
CA CYS A 43 -11.75 6.86 -9.96
C CYS A 43 -12.09 6.48 -8.50
N CYS A 44 -11.91 7.40 -7.54
CA CYS A 44 -12.29 7.18 -6.14
C CYS A 44 -13.80 7.27 -5.98
N THR A 45 -14.50 6.23 -6.38
CA THR A 45 -15.96 6.16 -6.41
C THR A 45 -16.49 4.86 -5.79
N GLY A 46 -17.77 4.83 -5.50
CA GLY A 46 -18.47 3.66 -4.99
C GLY A 46 -19.97 3.88 -5.09
N TRP A 47 -20.74 2.81 -5.03
CA TRP A 47 -22.19 2.81 -5.14
C TRP A 47 -22.85 1.75 -4.27
N VAL A 48 -24.12 1.90 -4.02
CA VAL A 48 -24.91 0.89 -3.30
C VAL A 48 -25.62 -0.01 -4.31
N ARG A 49 -25.52 -1.33 -4.13
CA ARG A 49 -26.28 -2.33 -4.90
C ARG A 49 -26.84 -3.38 -3.96
N LYS A 50 -28.14 -3.57 -4.00
CA LYS A 50 -28.87 -4.55 -3.16
C LYS A 50 -28.53 -4.44 -1.66
N GLY A 51 -28.38 -3.20 -1.14
CA GLY A 51 -28.04 -2.95 0.26
C GLY A 51 -26.54 -3.06 0.60
N TYR A 52 -25.68 -3.45 -0.33
CA TYR A 52 -24.24 -3.52 -0.16
C TYR A 52 -23.55 -2.31 -0.78
N TYR A 53 -22.63 -1.70 -0.05
CA TYR A 53 -21.75 -0.68 -0.61
C TYR A 53 -20.61 -1.35 -1.38
N ILE A 54 -20.44 -0.98 -2.64
CA ILE A 54 -19.38 -1.44 -3.52
C ILE A 54 -18.36 -0.32 -3.63
N ASP A 55 -17.17 -0.53 -3.10
CA ASP A 55 -16.02 0.35 -3.34
C ASP A 55 -15.29 -0.10 -4.61
N ASN A 56 -14.98 0.84 -5.49
CA ASN A 56 -14.44 0.51 -6.81
C ASN A 56 -12.99 0.95 -7.01
N CYS A 57 -12.29 1.40 -5.98
CA CYS A 57 -10.96 1.97 -6.18
C CYS A 57 -9.89 1.41 -5.26
N MET A 58 -9.94 1.71 -3.98
CA MET A 58 -8.84 1.43 -3.08
C MET A 58 -8.94 0.05 -2.45
N HIS A 59 -7.97 -0.84 -2.72
CA HIS A 59 -7.78 -2.07 -1.93
C HIS A 59 -7.34 -1.73 -0.50
N TRP A 60 -6.41 -0.78 -0.38
CA TRP A 60 -5.97 -0.14 0.85
C TRP A 60 -5.40 1.25 0.54
N LEU A 61 -5.35 2.08 1.53
CA LEU A 61 -4.69 3.39 1.46
C LEU A 61 -3.25 3.27 1.95
N THR A 62 -2.29 3.59 1.09
CA THR A 62 -0.88 3.71 1.49
C THR A 62 -0.64 5.06 2.16
N GLY A 63 0.18 5.06 3.22
CA GLY A 63 0.44 6.28 4.00
C GLY A 63 -0.47 6.43 5.20
N THR A 64 -0.96 5.32 5.76
CA THR A 64 -1.83 5.31 6.93
C THR A 64 -1.08 5.28 8.27
N ASN A 65 0.23 5.11 8.25
CA ASN A 65 1.04 5.23 9.46
C ASN A 65 1.28 6.71 9.77
N GLN A 66 0.82 7.16 10.96
CA GLN A 66 0.81 8.58 11.39
C GLN A 66 2.20 9.22 11.41
N HIS A 67 3.26 8.44 11.52
CA HIS A 67 4.65 8.92 11.54
C HIS A 67 5.24 9.15 10.14
N THR A 68 4.48 8.86 9.05
CA THR A 68 4.97 9.00 7.68
C THR A 68 4.64 10.39 7.09
N LYS A 69 5.44 10.79 6.08
CA LYS A 69 5.14 12.01 5.30
C LYS A 69 3.85 11.89 4.52
N SER A 70 3.53 10.66 4.07
CA SER A 70 2.29 10.39 3.33
C SER A 70 1.07 10.62 4.20
N PHE A 71 1.08 10.21 5.48
CA PHE A 71 -0.01 10.51 6.41
C PHE A 71 -0.19 12.03 6.59
N LYS A 72 0.92 12.74 6.80
CA LYS A 72 0.90 14.21 6.92
C LYS A 72 0.39 14.89 5.65
N LEU A 73 0.65 14.31 4.48
CA LEU A 73 0.09 14.79 3.22
C LEU A 73 -1.42 14.59 3.17
N TRP A 74 -1.91 13.38 3.45
CA TRP A 74 -3.34 13.08 3.48
C TRP A 74 -4.09 13.96 4.49
N LYS A 75 -3.51 14.19 5.67
CA LYS A 75 -4.06 15.10 6.67
C LYS A 75 -4.15 16.54 6.16
N ARG A 76 -3.10 17.03 5.49
CA ARG A 76 -3.11 18.41 4.90
C ARG A 76 -4.11 18.59 3.78
N LEU A 77 -4.50 17.50 3.13
CA LEU A 77 -5.54 17.47 2.09
C LEU A 77 -6.94 17.22 2.66
N GLY A 78 -7.09 17.12 3.97
CA GLY A 78 -8.36 16.79 4.61
C GLY A 78 -8.86 15.37 4.36
N ALA A 79 -8.06 14.50 3.71
CA ALA A 79 -8.48 13.16 3.30
C ALA A 79 -8.74 12.22 4.48
N ILE A 80 -7.82 12.19 5.43
CA ILE A 80 -7.86 11.45 6.70
C ILE A 80 -7.14 12.24 7.80
N ASP A 81 -7.42 11.89 9.03
CA ASP A 81 -6.78 12.40 10.24
C ASP A 81 -6.60 11.30 11.29
N GLU A 82 -6.21 11.67 12.50
CA GLU A 82 -5.98 10.75 13.62
C GLU A 82 -7.26 10.07 14.13
N THR A 83 -8.42 10.62 13.81
CA THR A 83 -9.75 10.09 14.21
C THR A 83 -10.35 9.19 13.14
N SER A 84 -9.72 9.12 11.97
CA SER A 84 -10.21 8.32 10.85
C SER A 84 -10.15 6.82 11.16
N ASN A 85 -11.25 6.12 10.94
CA ASN A 85 -11.31 4.67 11.09
C ASN A 85 -10.53 3.97 9.98
N LEU A 86 -9.40 3.41 10.33
CA LEU A 86 -8.48 2.70 9.44
C LEU A 86 -8.35 1.25 9.89
N TYR A 87 -8.95 0.35 9.14
CA TYR A 87 -8.92 -1.08 9.43
C TYR A 87 -7.67 -1.76 8.85
N GLN A 88 -7.04 -2.60 9.65
CA GLN A 88 -5.96 -3.49 9.22
C GLN A 88 -6.34 -4.93 9.53
N GLY A 89 -6.33 -5.78 8.50
CA GLY A 89 -6.52 -7.22 8.67
C GLY A 89 -5.41 -7.87 9.49
N LYS A 90 -5.67 -9.06 10.02
CA LYS A 90 -4.68 -9.88 10.74
C LYS A 90 -3.60 -10.43 9.81
N TYR A 91 -3.92 -10.61 8.55
CA TYR A 91 -3.03 -11.12 7.50
C TYR A 91 -3.26 -10.36 6.19
N PHE A 92 -2.27 -10.33 5.35
CA PHE A 92 -2.32 -9.72 4.03
C PHE A 92 -3.21 -10.54 3.09
N TYR A 93 -2.89 -11.81 2.97
CA TYR A 93 -3.75 -12.83 2.36
C TYR A 93 -3.38 -14.22 2.89
N LYS A 94 -4.20 -15.21 2.53
CA LYS A 94 -4.09 -16.60 2.94
C LYS A 94 -4.11 -17.50 1.71
N SER A 95 -3.25 -18.51 1.70
CA SER A 95 -3.27 -19.60 0.74
C SER A 95 -3.67 -20.91 1.40
N THR A 96 -4.36 -21.76 0.66
CA THR A 96 -4.80 -23.09 1.11
C THR A 96 -4.43 -24.15 0.10
N TYR A 97 -4.01 -25.33 0.59
CA TYR A 97 -3.70 -26.48 -0.25
C TYR A 97 -3.93 -27.78 0.54
N ASN A 98 -4.74 -28.70 0.00
CA ASN A 98 -5.09 -29.99 0.59
C ASN A 98 -5.55 -29.92 2.07
N GLY A 99 -6.25 -28.86 2.46
CA GLY A 99 -6.75 -28.67 3.82
C GLY A 99 -5.79 -27.92 4.75
N ASP A 100 -4.54 -27.78 4.38
CA ASP A 100 -3.59 -26.92 5.09
C ASP A 100 -3.72 -25.47 4.65
N GLU A 101 -3.37 -24.53 5.54
CA GLU A 101 -3.40 -23.10 5.27
C GLU A 101 -2.15 -22.38 5.78
N ILE A 102 -1.74 -21.34 5.07
CA ILE A 102 -0.70 -20.39 5.50
C ILE A 102 -1.10 -18.97 5.15
N SER A 103 -0.76 -18.03 6.02
CA SER A 103 -1.13 -16.61 5.86
C SER A 103 0.09 -15.71 5.96
N LEU A 104 0.19 -14.68 5.10
CA LEU A 104 1.17 -13.60 5.28
C LEU A 104 0.72 -12.69 6.43
N LEU A 105 1.23 -12.96 7.62
CA LEU A 105 0.88 -12.29 8.87
C LEU A 105 1.57 -10.92 9.00
N THR A 106 1.04 -10.04 9.84
CA THR A 106 1.75 -8.80 10.25
C THR A 106 2.94 -9.10 11.16
N ASP A 107 2.90 -10.22 11.89
CA ASP A 107 4.00 -10.72 12.70
C ASP A 107 4.89 -11.64 11.84
N THR A 108 5.99 -11.11 11.37
CA THR A 108 6.95 -11.83 10.52
C THR A 108 7.71 -12.94 11.25
N LYS A 109 7.86 -12.85 12.58
CA LYS A 109 8.45 -13.93 13.38
C LYS A 109 7.55 -15.15 13.41
N LYS A 110 6.25 -14.92 13.67
CA LYS A 110 5.25 -15.99 13.65
C LYS A 110 5.15 -16.61 12.26
N LEU A 111 5.16 -15.79 11.20
CA LEU A 111 5.17 -16.28 9.83
C LEU A 111 6.40 -17.17 9.57
N HIS A 112 7.59 -16.75 9.99
CA HIS A 112 8.83 -17.51 9.85
C HIS A 112 8.72 -18.91 10.51
N GLU A 113 8.23 -18.94 11.76
CA GLU A 113 7.99 -20.18 12.49
C GLU A 113 7.00 -21.11 11.75
N ASP A 114 5.89 -20.55 11.27
CA ASP A 114 4.83 -21.30 10.57
C ASP A 114 5.35 -21.87 9.22
N MET A 115 6.14 -21.08 8.48
CA MET A 115 6.76 -21.54 7.23
C MET A 115 7.77 -22.67 7.47
N ILE A 116 8.65 -22.54 8.48
CA ILE A 116 9.63 -23.58 8.82
C ILE A 116 8.93 -24.84 9.30
N LYS A 117 7.89 -24.72 10.14
CA LYS A 117 7.11 -25.88 10.59
C LYS A 117 6.49 -26.63 9.41
N LEU A 118 6.03 -25.90 8.39
CA LEU A 118 5.43 -26.48 7.19
C LEU A 118 6.48 -27.14 6.29
N SER A 119 7.65 -26.53 6.13
CA SER A 119 8.72 -27.00 5.27
C SER A 119 10.11 -26.74 5.87
N PRO A 120 10.60 -27.60 6.78
CA PRO A 120 11.94 -27.45 7.36
C PRO A 120 13.07 -27.48 6.32
N SER A 121 12.87 -28.18 5.18
CA SER A 121 13.84 -28.24 4.09
C SER A 121 14.04 -26.92 3.35
N ASP A 122 13.10 -25.99 3.46
CA ASP A 122 13.13 -24.69 2.80
C ASP A 122 13.71 -23.58 3.69
N PHE A 123 14.34 -23.94 4.82
CA PHE A 123 14.83 -23.00 5.83
C PHE A 123 15.61 -21.82 5.24
N GLU A 124 16.56 -22.06 4.34
CA GLU A 124 17.41 -21.01 3.79
C GLU A 124 16.62 -19.99 2.95
N GLU A 125 15.69 -20.47 2.10
CA GLU A 125 14.86 -19.58 1.28
C GLU A 125 13.82 -18.85 2.12
N ILE A 126 13.25 -19.51 3.14
CA ILE A 126 12.35 -18.86 4.12
C ILE A 126 13.07 -17.74 4.84
N ASP A 127 14.26 -18.01 5.37
CA ASP A 127 15.07 -17.02 6.11
C ASP A 127 15.45 -15.83 5.24
N LYS A 128 15.86 -16.04 3.98
CA LYS A 128 16.11 -14.97 3.01
C LYS A 128 14.86 -14.12 2.75
N PHE A 129 13.70 -14.76 2.55
CA PHE A 129 12.44 -14.06 2.31
C PHE A 129 12.06 -13.18 3.51
N ILE A 130 12.06 -13.72 4.71
CA ILE A 130 11.68 -12.99 5.93
C ILE A 130 12.63 -11.82 6.19
N LYS A 131 13.95 -12.01 6.03
CA LYS A 131 14.94 -10.93 6.17
C LYS A 131 14.71 -9.80 5.17
N ALA A 132 14.39 -10.12 3.91
CA ALA A 132 14.07 -9.12 2.90
C ALA A 132 12.81 -8.32 3.25
N VAL A 133 11.75 -9.00 3.69
CA VAL A 133 10.50 -8.37 4.13
C VAL A 133 10.74 -7.48 5.35
N ASP A 134 11.47 -7.94 6.37
CA ASP A 134 11.77 -7.16 7.57
C ASP A 134 12.54 -5.87 7.26
N MET A 135 13.45 -5.90 6.30
CA MET A 135 14.15 -4.71 5.83
C MET A 135 13.21 -3.71 5.16
N LEU A 136 12.31 -4.20 4.32
CA LEU A 136 11.28 -3.36 3.68
C LEU A 136 10.30 -2.77 4.70
N ILE A 137 9.90 -3.54 5.72
CA ILE A 137 9.06 -3.05 6.84
C ILE A 137 9.78 -1.91 7.59
N LYS A 138 11.06 -2.08 7.92
CA LYS A 138 11.86 -1.04 8.58
C LYS A 138 11.94 0.22 7.73
N ALA A 139 12.13 0.10 6.42
CA ALA A 139 12.16 1.22 5.49
C ALA A 139 10.81 1.97 5.43
N ASN A 140 9.69 1.24 5.45
CA ASN A 140 8.34 1.82 5.46
C ASN A 140 8.00 2.55 6.78
N LYS A 141 8.53 2.08 7.92
CA LYS A 141 8.32 2.72 9.23
C LYS A 141 9.12 4.01 9.41
N LYS A 142 10.25 4.17 8.75
CA LYS A 142 11.23 5.26 8.94
C LYS A 142 11.23 6.31 7.81
N GLU A 143 10.11 6.81 7.36
CA GLU A 143 10.07 7.91 6.37
C GLU A 143 10.99 7.75 5.13
N GLY A 144 11.35 6.53 4.77
CA GLY A 144 12.13 6.21 3.57
C GLY A 144 13.55 5.71 3.85
N ILE A 145 14.08 5.00 2.87
CA ILE A 145 15.36 4.29 2.91
C ILE A 145 16.55 5.23 3.13
N LEU A 146 16.50 6.44 2.60
CA LEU A 146 17.59 7.42 2.66
C LEU A 146 17.91 7.92 4.07
N LYS A 147 17.00 7.77 5.04
CA LYS A 147 17.23 8.09 6.46
C LYS A 147 17.60 6.87 7.29
N SER A 148 17.79 5.75 6.66
CA SER A 148 18.16 4.48 7.31
C SER A 148 19.67 4.33 7.43
N SER A 149 20.11 3.46 8.34
CA SER A 149 21.55 3.13 8.47
C SER A 149 22.06 2.50 7.16
N PHE A 150 23.37 2.60 6.92
CA PHE A 150 24.05 2.00 5.75
C PHE A 150 23.68 0.52 5.57
N ASN A 151 23.62 -0.26 6.66
CA ASN A 151 23.22 -1.67 6.62
C ASN A 151 21.77 -1.87 6.12
N THR A 152 20.85 -0.97 6.46
CA THR A 152 19.46 -1.04 5.97
C THR A 152 19.40 -0.71 4.48
N ILE A 153 20.18 0.26 4.01
CA ILE A 153 20.26 0.64 2.58
C ILE A 153 20.88 -0.49 1.78
N SER A 154 22.01 -1.06 2.23
CA SER A 154 22.67 -2.18 1.59
C SER A 154 21.78 -3.42 1.51
N GLY A 155 21.10 -3.75 2.61
CA GLY A 155 20.16 -4.87 2.63
C GLY A 155 18.95 -4.68 1.72
N TYR A 156 18.40 -3.45 1.66
CA TYR A 156 17.34 -3.12 0.72
C TYR A 156 17.81 -3.29 -0.73
N LEU A 157 19.01 -2.79 -1.06
CA LEU A 157 19.56 -2.88 -2.40
C LEU A 157 19.83 -4.32 -2.80
N ASN A 158 20.38 -5.14 -1.90
CA ASN A 158 20.60 -6.57 -2.15
C ASN A 158 19.28 -7.33 -2.32
N GLY A 159 18.28 -7.06 -1.48
CA GLY A 159 16.94 -7.62 -1.63
C GLY A 159 16.29 -7.20 -2.93
N TYR A 160 16.37 -5.91 -3.29
CA TYR A 160 15.88 -5.42 -4.59
C TYR A 160 16.58 -6.14 -5.76
N LEU A 161 17.90 -6.17 -5.79
CA LEU A 161 18.67 -6.78 -6.89
C LEU A 161 18.37 -8.27 -7.06
N TYR A 162 18.09 -8.97 -5.96
CA TYR A 162 17.73 -10.39 -6.01
C TYR A 162 16.28 -10.60 -6.46
N TYR A 163 15.30 -10.02 -5.74
CA TYR A 163 13.88 -10.30 -5.98
C TYR A 163 13.30 -9.56 -7.19
N HIS A 164 13.91 -8.45 -7.64
CA HIS A 164 13.47 -7.75 -8.85
C HIS A 164 13.67 -8.60 -10.11
N LYS A 165 14.71 -9.42 -10.15
CA LYS A 165 15.03 -10.29 -11.30
C LYS A 165 14.20 -11.56 -11.35
N LEU A 166 13.55 -11.93 -10.25
CA LEU A 166 12.73 -13.13 -10.16
C LEU A 166 11.27 -12.78 -10.43
N SER A 167 10.60 -13.59 -11.24
CA SER A 167 9.15 -13.66 -11.27
C SER A 167 8.62 -14.37 -10.02
N LEU A 168 7.33 -14.23 -9.72
CA LEU A 168 6.69 -14.99 -8.64
C LEU A 168 6.71 -16.50 -8.91
N ASN A 169 6.59 -16.93 -10.18
CA ASN A 169 6.74 -18.32 -10.56
C ASN A 169 8.16 -18.85 -10.28
N GLU A 170 9.20 -18.05 -10.55
CA GLU A 170 10.59 -18.46 -10.27
C GLU A 170 10.88 -18.46 -8.77
N LEU A 171 10.33 -17.51 -8.02
CA LEU A 171 10.40 -17.52 -6.55
C LEU A 171 9.71 -18.76 -5.97
N ALA A 172 8.50 -19.07 -6.42
CA ALA A 172 7.75 -20.24 -5.97
C ALA A 172 8.53 -21.55 -6.16
N LYS A 173 9.19 -21.73 -7.31
CA LYS A 173 10.01 -22.92 -7.62
C LYS A 173 11.20 -23.13 -6.68
N LYS A 174 11.58 -22.14 -5.87
CA LYS A 174 12.65 -22.29 -4.87
C LYS A 174 12.20 -23.02 -3.62
N PHE A 175 10.90 -23.19 -3.43
CA PHE A 175 10.32 -23.88 -2.29
C PHE A 175 9.88 -25.29 -2.69
N HIS A 176 10.08 -26.27 -1.80
CA HIS A 176 9.70 -27.66 -2.05
C HIS A 176 8.23 -27.90 -1.71
N HIS A 177 7.70 -27.22 -0.69
CA HIS A 177 6.34 -27.46 -0.23
C HIS A 177 5.31 -26.77 -1.14
N PRO A 178 4.30 -27.49 -1.69
CA PRO A 178 3.33 -26.94 -2.63
C PRO A 178 2.54 -25.72 -2.09
N LEU A 179 2.21 -25.73 -0.79
CA LEU A 179 1.51 -24.61 -0.16
C LEU A 179 2.38 -23.34 -0.11
N LEU A 180 3.71 -23.48 0.09
CA LEU A 180 4.63 -22.33 -0.01
C LEU A 180 4.76 -21.82 -1.44
N GLN A 181 4.82 -22.73 -2.43
CA GLN A 181 4.80 -22.32 -3.84
C GLN A 181 3.52 -21.51 -4.16
N LYS A 182 2.38 -22.03 -3.72
CA LYS A 182 1.08 -21.37 -3.90
C LYS A 182 0.99 -20.02 -3.18
N LEU A 183 1.58 -19.89 -2.01
CA LEU A 183 1.65 -18.61 -1.27
C LEU A 183 2.25 -17.48 -2.11
N PHE A 184 3.19 -17.75 -3.00
CA PHE A 184 3.82 -16.73 -3.84
C PHE A 184 3.06 -16.45 -5.15
N THR A 185 2.10 -17.28 -5.54
CA THR A 185 1.41 -17.18 -6.84
C THR A 185 -0.09 -16.90 -6.73
N ASP A 186 -0.67 -16.95 -5.54
CA ASP A 186 -2.12 -16.78 -5.36
C ASP A 186 -2.60 -15.31 -5.41
N TYR A 187 -1.74 -14.36 -5.08
CA TYR A 187 -2.15 -12.95 -4.92
C TYR A 187 -1.97 -12.10 -6.18
N LEU A 188 -0.87 -12.32 -6.89
CA LEU A 188 -0.54 -11.61 -8.13
C LEU A 188 -0.26 -12.62 -9.25
N PRO A 189 -0.41 -12.23 -10.53
CA PRO A 189 0.00 -13.07 -11.65
C PRO A 189 1.45 -13.52 -11.52
N GLY A 190 1.71 -14.80 -11.82
CA GLY A 190 3.00 -15.43 -11.56
C GLY A 190 4.18 -14.90 -12.36
N ASP A 191 3.95 -14.12 -13.41
CA ASP A 191 4.93 -13.40 -14.23
C ASP A 191 5.36 -12.04 -13.62
N TYR A 192 4.65 -11.56 -12.58
CA TYR A 192 5.06 -10.33 -11.89
C TYR A 192 6.37 -10.53 -11.13
N SER A 193 7.13 -9.44 -11.00
CA SER A 193 8.34 -9.44 -10.18
C SER A 193 8.03 -9.80 -8.72
N ALA A 194 8.80 -10.72 -8.16
CA ALA A 194 8.68 -11.11 -6.76
C ALA A 194 8.86 -9.92 -5.81
N PHE A 195 9.66 -8.92 -6.19
CA PHE A 195 9.83 -7.70 -5.42
C PHE A 195 8.53 -6.91 -5.25
N THR A 196 7.61 -6.97 -6.22
CA THR A 196 6.29 -6.32 -6.12
C THR A 196 5.47 -6.89 -4.96
N LEU A 197 5.45 -8.21 -4.81
CA LEU A 197 4.77 -8.88 -3.68
C LEU A 197 5.41 -8.51 -2.35
N LEU A 198 6.75 -8.54 -2.27
CA LEU A 198 7.47 -8.18 -1.05
C LEU A 198 7.16 -6.72 -0.63
N CYS A 199 7.12 -5.79 -1.58
CA CYS A 199 6.78 -4.39 -1.30
C CYS A 199 5.34 -4.24 -0.80
N ALA A 200 4.37 -4.88 -1.47
CA ALA A 200 2.96 -4.82 -1.09
C ALA A 200 2.76 -5.41 0.33
N TYR A 201 3.34 -6.57 0.59
CA TYR A 201 3.30 -7.20 1.90
C TYR A 201 3.98 -6.35 2.99
N ALA A 202 5.14 -5.77 2.71
CA ALA A 202 5.84 -4.92 3.67
C ALA A 202 5.06 -3.63 4.00
N VAL A 203 4.39 -3.02 3.02
CA VAL A 203 3.49 -1.87 3.26
C VAL A 203 2.35 -2.28 4.21
N PHE A 204 1.74 -3.43 3.99
CA PHE A 204 0.70 -3.96 4.88
C PHE A 204 1.28 -4.25 6.27
N ALA A 205 2.33 -5.06 6.38
CA ALA A 205 2.91 -5.51 7.65
C ALA A 205 3.51 -4.36 8.49
N SER A 206 3.92 -3.26 7.84
CA SER A 206 4.38 -2.05 8.54
C SER A 206 3.27 -1.19 9.14
N GLY A 207 1.99 -1.51 8.89
CA GLY A 207 0.85 -0.69 9.27
C GLY A 207 0.66 0.56 8.42
N ASN A 208 1.36 0.64 7.27
CA ASN A 208 1.29 1.77 6.35
C ASN A 208 0.32 1.56 5.17
N GLY A 209 -0.39 0.43 5.17
CA GLY A 209 -1.41 0.07 4.18
C GLY A 209 -2.66 -0.44 4.88
N LYS A 210 -3.62 0.44 5.16
CA LYS A 210 -4.88 0.09 5.84
C LYS A 210 -6.08 0.43 4.96
N VAL A 211 -7.19 -0.23 5.22
CA VAL A 211 -8.46 0.07 4.56
C VAL A 211 -9.13 1.25 5.26
N TYR A 212 -9.51 2.27 4.49
CA TYR A 212 -10.34 3.35 5.00
C TYR A 212 -11.80 2.90 5.03
N GLU A 213 -12.39 2.78 6.21
CA GLU A 213 -13.70 2.14 6.40
C GLU A 213 -14.85 2.85 5.66
N LYS A 214 -14.74 4.18 5.47
CA LYS A 214 -15.75 4.94 4.72
C LYS A 214 -15.61 4.84 3.20
N GLY A 215 -14.58 4.15 2.71
CA GLY A 215 -14.36 3.86 1.30
C GLY A 215 -13.77 5.00 0.48
N SER A 216 -13.44 4.67 -0.77
CA SER A 216 -12.74 5.56 -1.71
C SER A 216 -13.51 6.84 -2.01
N LYS A 217 -14.83 6.74 -2.17
CA LYS A 217 -15.68 7.91 -2.46
C LYS A 217 -15.61 8.94 -1.33
N GLN A 218 -15.77 8.49 -0.07
CA GLN A 218 -15.72 9.41 1.06
C GLN A 218 -14.32 10.03 1.25
N PHE A 219 -13.26 9.25 0.99
CA PHE A 219 -11.90 9.77 0.98
C PHE A 219 -11.74 10.94 0.00
N ALA A 220 -12.25 10.81 -1.23
CA ALA A 220 -12.19 11.88 -2.22
C ALA A 220 -13.10 13.06 -1.87
N LEU A 221 -14.30 12.83 -1.32
CA LEU A 221 -15.20 13.87 -0.85
C LEU A 221 -14.59 14.69 0.30
N ASN A 222 -13.85 14.05 1.21
CA ASN A 222 -13.14 14.77 2.26
C ASN A 222 -12.12 15.76 1.67
N ILE A 223 -11.37 15.34 0.64
CA ILE A 223 -10.41 16.22 -0.06
C ILE A 223 -11.15 17.35 -0.78
N ALA A 224 -12.30 17.07 -1.39
CA ALA A 224 -13.09 18.09 -2.06
C ALA A 224 -13.66 19.13 -1.08
N ASN A 225 -14.01 18.71 0.13
CA ASN A 225 -14.49 19.62 1.18
C ASN A 225 -13.38 20.52 1.76
N GLU A 226 -12.12 20.11 1.65
CA GLU A 226 -10.95 20.91 2.05
C GLU A 226 -10.62 21.98 0.99
N PHE A 227 -11.00 21.73 -0.29
CA PHE A 227 -10.84 22.67 -1.40
C PHE A 227 -11.85 23.82 -1.32
#